data_abe1b5972a61117ce15ea0edee4ea97c
#
_entry.id   abe1b5972a61117ce15ea0edee4ea97c
#
_cell.length_a   1.000
_cell.length_b   1.000
_cell.length_c   1.000
_cell.angle_alpha   90.00
_cell.angle_beta   90.00
_cell.angle_gamma   90.00
#
_symmetry.space_group_name_H-M   'P 1'
#
loop_
_entity.id
_entity.type
_entity.pdbx_description
1 polymer ?
#
loop_
_entity_poly.entity_id
_entity_poly.type
_entity_poly.pdbx_seq_one_letter_code
_entity_poly.pdbx_strand_id
1 'polypeptide(L)'
;MQSLPSAAVSRYNGSMAKSPAARHAQLIERAVEWLRRSYKCGIVLSEQYCATGEVPDVIAWKGFCKSVLVECKVSRADFLADAAKPFRQKPEEGMGSQRFYMAPAGIIRPGELPKHWGLLEVRGRDVRVAVKPARVDLRTESGLMKEMNLLLASLRRVEVRIEPQSITDFLKWKNRLAEYNGGALPEGLISAEDESNPHLIV
;
A
#
# COMPACT_ATOMS: atom_id res chain seq x y z
N MET A 1 3.62 60.62 -31.96
CA MET A 1 2.92 59.38 -31.57
C MET A 1 3.92 58.24 -31.81
N GLN A 2 4.63 57.83 -30.75
CA GLN A 2 5.57 56.70 -30.81
C GLN A 2 4.92 55.50 -30.12
N SER A 3 4.78 54.44 -30.88
CA SER A 3 4.23 53.14 -30.42
C SER A 3 5.29 52.40 -29.62
N LEU A 4 4.96 51.99 -28.37
CA LEU A 4 5.77 51.12 -27.53
C LEU A 4 5.68 49.66 -27.98
N PRO A 5 6.77 48.88 -27.95
CA PRO A 5 6.72 47.47 -28.32
C PRO A 5 6.09 46.60 -27.19
N SER A 6 5.22 45.72 -27.58
CA SER A 6 4.60 44.69 -26.75
C SER A 6 5.64 43.72 -26.19
N ALA A 7 5.77 43.67 -24.85
CA ALA A 7 6.62 42.72 -24.16
C ALA A 7 5.99 41.29 -24.25
N ALA A 8 6.69 40.39 -24.92
CA ALA A 8 6.36 39.01 -24.99
C ALA A 8 6.54 38.38 -23.59
N VAL A 9 5.43 37.98 -22.95
CA VAL A 9 5.44 37.20 -21.72
C VAL A 9 5.88 35.79 -22.07
N SER A 10 7.17 35.50 -21.85
CA SER A 10 7.73 34.16 -21.93
C SER A 10 7.07 33.30 -20.83
N ARG A 11 6.19 32.39 -21.24
CA ARG A 11 5.66 31.37 -20.34
C ARG A 11 6.78 30.39 -20.02
N TYR A 12 7.39 30.59 -18.88
CA TYR A 12 8.35 29.62 -18.30
C TYR A 12 7.59 28.35 -17.91
N ASN A 13 7.52 27.39 -18.84
CA ASN A 13 7.04 26.05 -18.58
C ASN A 13 8.16 25.21 -17.92
N GLY A 14 8.57 25.63 -16.72
CA GLY A 14 9.48 24.87 -15.88
C GLY A 14 8.76 23.70 -15.26
N SER A 15 8.78 22.55 -15.93
CA SER A 15 8.52 21.27 -15.27
C SER A 15 9.61 21.08 -14.21
N MET A 16 9.37 21.56 -12.99
CA MET A 16 10.24 21.28 -11.84
C MET A 16 10.31 19.76 -11.66
N ALA A 17 11.47 19.19 -11.89
CA ALA A 17 11.71 17.78 -11.65
C ALA A 17 11.35 17.47 -10.19
N LYS A 18 10.39 16.55 -9.99
CA LYS A 18 9.90 16.18 -8.65
C LYS A 18 11.07 15.73 -7.78
N SER A 19 11.06 16.12 -6.51
CA SER A 19 12.06 15.69 -5.54
C SER A 19 12.09 14.14 -5.42
N PRO A 20 13.20 13.54 -4.97
CA PRO A 20 13.27 12.10 -4.72
C PRO A 20 12.15 11.60 -3.80
N ALA A 21 11.83 12.34 -2.73
CA ALA A 21 10.74 12.03 -1.82
C ALA A 21 9.36 12.04 -2.52
N ALA A 22 9.09 13.04 -3.36
CA ALA A 22 7.84 13.10 -4.11
C ALA A 22 7.72 11.98 -5.15
N ARG A 23 8.84 11.53 -5.74
CA ARG A 23 8.87 10.36 -6.63
C ARG A 23 8.63 9.06 -5.88
N HIS A 24 9.19 8.92 -4.67
CA HIS A 24 8.98 7.77 -3.81
C HIS A 24 7.51 7.65 -3.41
N ALA A 25 6.90 8.74 -2.90
CA ALA A 25 5.47 8.78 -2.57
C ALA A 25 4.58 8.36 -3.75
N GLN A 26 4.90 8.82 -4.97
CA GLN A 26 4.17 8.39 -6.16
C GLN A 26 4.31 6.90 -6.47
N LEU A 27 5.47 6.29 -6.24
CA LEU A 27 5.62 4.84 -6.40
C LEU A 27 4.79 4.08 -5.37
N ILE A 28 4.74 4.56 -4.12
CA ILE A 28 3.89 3.98 -3.07
C ILE A 28 2.41 4.03 -3.47
N GLU A 29 1.90 5.16 -3.95
CA GLU A 29 0.53 5.28 -4.45
C GLU A 29 0.24 4.28 -5.58
N ARG A 30 1.19 4.11 -6.51
CA ARG A 30 1.09 3.13 -7.60
C ARG A 30 1.09 1.69 -7.11
N ALA A 31 1.92 1.38 -6.11
CA ALA A 31 1.97 0.06 -5.49
C ALA A 31 0.64 -0.26 -4.79
N VAL A 32 0.08 0.68 -4.04
CA VAL A 32 -1.24 0.55 -3.39
C VAL A 32 -2.33 0.30 -4.44
N GLU A 33 -2.38 1.10 -5.50
CA GLU A 33 -3.38 0.94 -6.56
C GLU A 33 -3.24 -0.41 -7.28
N TRP A 34 -2.01 -0.81 -7.62
CA TRP A 34 -1.75 -2.08 -8.28
C TRP A 34 -2.14 -3.28 -7.41
N LEU A 35 -1.80 -3.25 -6.10
CA LEU A 35 -2.16 -4.30 -5.15
C LEU A 35 -3.67 -4.45 -4.99
N ARG A 36 -4.41 -3.34 -4.94
CA ARG A 36 -5.88 -3.34 -4.85
C ARG A 36 -6.54 -3.80 -6.14
N ARG A 37 -6.19 -3.18 -7.27
CA ARG A 37 -6.91 -3.35 -8.54
C ARG A 37 -6.44 -4.55 -9.34
N SER A 38 -5.13 -4.75 -9.47
CA SER A 38 -4.57 -5.79 -10.32
C SER A 38 -4.29 -7.08 -9.55
N TYR A 39 -3.75 -6.98 -8.35
CA TYR A 39 -3.39 -8.14 -7.54
C TYR A 39 -4.54 -8.62 -6.63
N LYS A 40 -5.59 -7.80 -6.47
CA LYS A 40 -6.82 -8.09 -5.73
C LYS A 40 -6.58 -8.39 -4.24
N CYS A 41 -5.77 -7.58 -3.58
CA CYS A 41 -5.59 -7.62 -2.14
C CYS A 41 -6.72 -6.88 -1.43
N GLY A 42 -7.29 -7.49 -0.39
CA GLY A 42 -8.39 -6.90 0.40
C GLY A 42 -7.90 -5.87 1.42
N ILE A 43 -6.71 -6.07 1.98
CA ILE A 43 -6.09 -5.16 2.95
C ILE A 43 -4.77 -4.68 2.35
N VAL A 44 -4.55 -3.37 2.32
CA VAL A 44 -3.31 -2.75 1.84
C VAL A 44 -2.90 -1.66 2.82
N LEU A 45 -1.71 -1.78 3.39
CA LEU A 45 -1.08 -0.81 4.28
C LEU A 45 0.17 -0.24 3.62
N SER A 46 0.39 1.07 3.74
CA SER A 46 1.59 1.75 3.26
C SER A 46 2.27 2.50 4.40
N GLU A 47 3.59 2.43 4.46
CA GLU A 47 4.45 3.16 5.40
C GLU A 47 3.99 3.03 6.86
N GLN A 48 3.43 1.86 7.22
CA GLN A 48 2.99 1.62 8.59
C GLN A 48 4.15 1.14 9.45
N TYR A 49 4.29 1.78 10.59
CA TYR A 49 5.31 1.49 11.60
C TYR A 49 4.76 0.57 12.68
N CYS A 50 5.59 -0.37 13.14
CA CYS A 50 5.35 -1.15 14.35
C CYS A 50 6.68 -1.41 15.08
N ALA A 51 6.61 -1.98 16.28
CA ALA A 51 7.76 -2.20 17.14
C ALA A 51 8.81 -3.20 16.60
N THR A 52 8.55 -3.86 15.48
CA THR A 52 9.45 -4.87 14.89
C THR A 52 10.63 -4.30 14.09
N GLY A 53 10.64 -2.98 13.89
CA GLY A 53 11.73 -2.26 13.19
C GLY A 53 11.70 -2.36 11.66
N GLU A 54 10.92 -3.28 11.07
CA GLU A 54 10.72 -3.31 9.62
C GLU A 54 9.54 -2.40 9.24
N VAL A 55 9.80 -1.43 8.37
CA VAL A 55 8.78 -0.53 7.82
C VAL A 55 8.70 -0.78 6.32
N PRO A 56 7.75 -1.61 5.86
CA PRO A 56 7.57 -1.82 4.43
C PRO A 56 6.99 -0.59 3.76
N ASP A 57 7.43 -0.27 2.55
CA ASP A 57 6.82 0.80 1.76
C ASP A 57 5.34 0.49 1.51
N VAL A 58 5.02 -0.73 1.09
CA VAL A 58 3.64 -1.24 1.01
C VAL A 58 3.61 -2.73 1.35
N ILE A 59 2.65 -3.13 2.17
CA ILE A 59 2.33 -4.53 2.42
C ILE A 59 0.83 -4.75 2.28
N ALA A 60 0.44 -5.89 1.71
CA ALA A 60 -0.96 -6.21 1.46
C ALA A 60 -1.25 -7.68 1.72
N TRP A 61 -2.51 -8.00 2.02
CA TRP A 61 -2.98 -9.36 2.25
C TRP A 61 -4.09 -9.75 1.27
N LYS A 62 -3.96 -10.98 0.78
CA LYS A 62 -4.93 -11.61 -0.10
C LYS A 62 -5.25 -12.97 0.48
N GLY A 63 -6.45 -13.22 0.93
CA GLY A 63 -6.98 -14.45 1.49
C GLY A 63 -5.97 -15.53 1.94
N PHE A 64 -6.32 -16.41 2.86
CA PHE A 64 -5.46 -17.51 3.33
C PHE A 64 -4.08 -17.08 3.85
N CYS A 65 -4.01 -15.94 4.54
CA CYS A 65 -2.77 -15.36 5.11
C CYS A 65 -1.65 -15.10 4.08
N LYS A 66 -1.97 -15.01 2.80
CA LYS A 66 -0.98 -14.64 1.78
C LYS A 66 -0.74 -13.15 1.82
N SER A 67 0.49 -12.75 2.08
CA SER A 67 0.92 -11.36 2.07
C SER A 67 1.83 -11.05 0.88
N VAL A 68 1.80 -9.81 0.45
CA VAL A 68 2.63 -9.28 -0.63
C VAL A 68 3.30 -8.01 -0.15
N LEU A 69 4.61 -8.01 -0.10
CA LEU A 69 5.42 -6.84 0.23
C LEU A 69 5.93 -6.21 -1.07
N VAL A 70 5.84 -4.89 -1.15
CA VAL A 70 6.39 -4.11 -2.27
C VAL A 70 7.30 -3.02 -1.71
N GLU A 71 8.57 -3.05 -2.15
CA GLU A 71 9.58 -2.03 -1.86
C GLU A 71 9.76 -1.12 -3.06
N CYS A 72 9.59 0.18 -2.88
CA CYS A 72 9.66 1.19 -3.92
C CYS A 72 11.08 1.77 -4.04
N LYS A 73 11.64 1.81 -5.24
CA LYS A 73 12.99 2.33 -5.49
C LYS A 73 12.96 3.38 -6.59
N VAL A 74 13.38 4.59 -6.25
CA VAL A 74 13.35 5.74 -7.18
C VAL A 74 14.63 5.89 -8.00
N SER A 75 15.70 5.23 -7.59
CA SER A 75 17.01 5.27 -8.26
C SER A 75 17.76 3.96 -8.11
N ARG A 76 18.78 3.78 -8.95
CA ARG A 76 19.67 2.64 -8.85
C ARG A 76 20.47 2.63 -7.54
N ALA A 77 20.92 3.79 -7.08
CA ALA A 77 21.65 3.91 -5.81
C ALA A 77 20.78 3.49 -4.63
N ASP A 78 19.49 3.89 -4.62
CA ASP A 78 18.51 3.50 -3.63
C ASP A 78 18.28 1.97 -3.62
N PHE A 79 18.18 1.34 -4.79
CA PHE A 79 18.08 -0.11 -4.91
C PHE A 79 19.32 -0.83 -4.36
N LEU A 80 20.52 -0.38 -4.72
CA LEU A 80 21.77 -1.02 -4.27
C LEU A 80 21.96 -0.87 -2.75
N ALA A 81 21.60 0.27 -2.17
CA ALA A 81 21.65 0.51 -0.73
C ALA A 81 20.70 -0.42 0.06
N ASP A 82 19.62 -0.87 -0.55
CA ASP A 82 18.63 -1.74 0.09
C ASP A 82 19.23 -3.12 0.47
N ALA A 83 20.20 -3.62 -0.28
CA ALA A 83 20.86 -4.90 -0.01
C ALA A 83 21.56 -4.97 1.37
N ALA A 84 21.92 -3.82 1.94
CA ALA A 84 22.55 -3.72 3.26
C ALA A 84 21.53 -3.82 4.42
N LYS A 85 20.25 -3.75 4.15
CA LYS A 85 19.21 -3.83 5.20
C LYS A 85 19.20 -5.22 5.85
N PRO A 86 19.01 -5.33 7.19
CA PRO A 86 19.01 -6.61 7.90
C PRO A 86 18.05 -7.64 7.29
N PHE A 87 16.84 -7.22 6.93
CA PHE A 87 15.81 -8.10 6.33
C PHE A 87 16.11 -8.53 4.89
N ARG A 88 17.16 -8.00 4.26
CA ARG A 88 17.67 -8.47 2.97
C ARG A 88 18.80 -9.47 3.15
N GLN A 89 19.56 -9.35 4.23
CA GLN A 89 20.61 -10.30 4.61
C GLN A 89 20.03 -11.57 5.23
N LYS A 90 18.89 -11.46 5.95
CA LYS A 90 18.13 -12.57 6.52
C LYS A 90 16.68 -12.53 6.02
N PRO A 91 16.45 -12.88 4.75
CA PRO A 91 15.15 -12.73 4.13
C PRO A 91 14.04 -13.56 4.80
N GLU A 92 14.39 -14.64 5.47
CA GLU A 92 13.46 -15.47 6.25
C GLU A 92 12.87 -14.77 7.45
N GLU A 93 13.54 -13.77 8.00
CA GLU A 93 13.06 -12.97 9.13
C GLU A 93 12.16 -11.79 8.70
N GLY A 94 12.09 -11.49 7.41
CA GLY A 94 11.32 -10.37 6.88
C GLY A 94 9.85 -10.68 6.64
N MET A 95 9.03 -9.63 6.50
CA MET A 95 7.63 -9.73 6.14
C MET A 95 7.42 -10.04 4.64
N GLY A 96 6.22 -10.45 4.27
CA GLY A 96 5.82 -10.73 2.89
C GLY A 96 6.05 -12.17 2.46
N SER A 97 4.96 -12.93 2.25
CA SER A 97 5.05 -14.27 1.65
C SER A 97 5.56 -14.22 0.21
N GLN A 98 5.19 -13.15 -0.50
CA GLN A 98 5.74 -12.78 -1.80
C GLN A 98 6.29 -11.36 -1.72
N ARG A 99 7.38 -11.09 -2.43
CA ARG A 99 8.06 -9.81 -2.35
C ARG A 99 8.37 -9.27 -3.73
N PHE A 100 8.16 -7.97 -3.91
CA PHE A 100 8.48 -7.25 -5.12
C PHE A 100 9.31 -6.01 -4.84
N TYR A 101 10.17 -5.68 -5.77
CA TYR A 101 10.57 -4.29 -5.97
C TYR A 101 9.64 -3.62 -6.98
N MET A 102 9.34 -2.34 -6.75
CA MET A 102 8.71 -1.48 -7.74
C MET A 102 9.64 -0.31 -8.05
N ALA A 103 9.94 -0.11 -9.33
CA ALA A 103 10.83 0.93 -9.78
C ALA A 103 10.42 1.45 -11.18
N PRO A 104 10.83 2.66 -11.57
CA PRO A 104 10.80 3.07 -12.96
C PRO A 104 11.56 2.07 -13.83
N ALA A 105 11.07 1.85 -15.05
CA ALA A 105 11.66 0.88 -15.96
C ALA A 105 13.17 1.13 -16.20
N GLY A 106 13.96 0.06 -16.17
CA GLY A 106 15.39 0.10 -16.45
C GLY A 106 16.28 0.45 -15.24
N ILE A 107 15.72 0.81 -14.07
CA ILE A 107 16.52 1.07 -12.86
C ILE A 107 17.07 -0.22 -12.26
N ILE A 108 16.28 -1.29 -12.24
CA ILE A 108 16.64 -2.59 -11.69
C ILE A 108 16.72 -3.59 -12.83
N ARG A 109 17.84 -4.31 -12.93
CA ARG A 109 17.97 -5.40 -13.90
C ARG A 109 17.46 -6.71 -13.31
N PRO A 110 16.75 -7.55 -14.08
CA PRO A 110 16.20 -8.82 -13.57
C PRO A 110 17.23 -9.73 -12.86
N GLY A 111 18.48 -9.77 -13.36
CA GLY A 111 19.54 -10.59 -12.78
C GLY A 111 20.13 -10.06 -11.47
N GLU A 112 19.72 -8.88 -11.00
CA GLU A 112 20.19 -8.26 -9.75
C GLU A 112 19.20 -8.44 -8.60
N LEU A 113 18.04 -9.01 -8.89
CA LEU A 113 17.01 -9.23 -7.87
C LEU A 113 17.49 -10.26 -6.84
N PRO A 114 17.18 -10.05 -5.55
CA PRO A 114 17.34 -11.10 -4.56
C PRO A 114 16.54 -12.35 -4.97
N LYS A 115 17.04 -13.50 -4.55
CA LYS A 115 16.37 -14.78 -4.83
C LYS A 115 14.89 -14.74 -4.44
N HIS A 116 14.02 -15.20 -5.34
CA HIS A 116 12.58 -15.29 -5.16
C HIS A 116 11.80 -13.97 -5.21
N TRP A 117 12.46 -12.81 -5.37
CA TRP A 117 11.80 -11.53 -5.51
C TRP A 117 11.28 -11.30 -6.93
N GLY A 118 10.16 -10.59 -7.03
CA GLY A 118 9.63 -10.10 -8.29
C GLY A 118 10.03 -8.65 -8.58
N LEU A 119 9.73 -8.20 -9.79
CA LEU A 119 9.94 -6.83 -10.23
C LEU A 119 8.68 -6.27 -10.89
N LEU A 120 8.24 -5.13 -10.40
CA LEU A 120 7.22 -4.28 -10.99
C LEU A 120 7.89 -3.07 -11.64
N GLU A 121 7.78 -2.95 -12.95
CA GLU A 121 8.26 -1.78 -13.68
C GLU A 121 7.15 -0.76 -13.91
N VAL A 122 7.43 0.50 -13.61
CA VAL A 122 6.53 1.62 -13.87
C VAL A 122 6.97 2.34 -15.13
N ARG A 123 6.04 2.48 -16.09
CA ARG A 123 6.20 3.24 -17.34
C ARG A 123 5.03 4.22 -17.48
N GLY A 124 5.29 5.49 -17.24
CA GLY A 124 4.22 6.49 -17.21
C GLY A 124 3.14 6.13 -16.18
N ARG A 125 1.94 5.77 -16.65
CA ARG A 125 0.81 5.34 -15.80
C ARG A 125 0.74 3.82 -15.59
N ASP A 126 1.44 3.04 -16.36
CA ASP A 126 1.33 1.59 -16.37
C ASP A 126 2.29 0.93 -15.38
N VAL A 127 1.82 -0.15 -14.75
CA VAL A 127 2.62 -1.02 -13.89
C VAL A 127 2.65 -2.41 -14.54
N ARG A 128 3.84 -2.88 -14.90
CA ARG A 128 4.06 -4.17 -15.52
C ARG A 128 4.82 -5.11 -14.58
N VAL A 129 4.39 -6.37 -14.49
CA VAL A 129 5.16 -7.43 -13.85
C VAL A 129 6.29 -7.85 -14.81
N ALA A 130 7.50 -7.33 -14.57
CA ALA A 130 8.68 -7.66 -15.37
C ALA A 130 9.27 -9.02 -14.95
N VAL A 131 9.28 -9.29 -13.63
CA VAL A 131 9.69 -10.59 -13.07
C VAL A 131 8.62 -11.04 -12.07
N LYS A 132 8.15 -12.28 -12.21
CA LYS A 132 7.23 -12.89 -11.24
C LYS A 132 8.03 -13.36 -10.02
N PRO A 133 7.53 -13.16 -8.79
CA PRO A 133 8.15 -13.72 -7.59
C PRO A 133 7.98 -15.24 -7.58
N ALA A 134 8.79 -15.92 -6.80
CA ALA A 134 8.61 -17.34 -6.59
C ALA A 134 7.25 -17.62 -5.90
N ARG A 135 6.68 -18.79 -6.19
CA ARG A 135 5.42 -19.27 -5.57
C ARG A 135 5.66 -19.99 -4.24
N VAL A 136 6.70 -19.62 -3.51
CA VAL A 136 7.01 -20.16 -2.20
C VAL A 136 6.76 -19.09 -1.15
N ASP A 137 6.35 -19.51 0.03
CA ASP A 137 6.24 -18.58 1.16
C ASP A 137 7.65 -18.29 1.67
N LEU A 138 8.04 -17.02 1.66
CA LEU A 138 9.36 -16.59 2.09
C LEU A 138 9.44 -16.32 3.60
N ARG A 139 8.32 -16.39 4.30
CA ARG A 139 8.25 -16.10 5.74
C ARG A 139 8.55 -17.33 6.57
N THR A 140 9.21 -17.12 7.68
CA THR A 140 9.18 -18.00 8.85
C THR A 140 8.12 -17.56 9.83
N GLU A 141 8.00 -18.24 10.96
CA GLU A 141 7.16 -17.83 12.08
C GLU A 141 7.46 -16.40 12.54
N SER A 142 8.75 -16.00 12.57
CA SER A 142 9.18 -14.64 12.88
C SER A 142 8.56 -13.61 11.93
N GLY A 143 8.57 -13.87 10.62
CA GLY A 143 7.96 -12.99 9.62
C GLY A 143 6.44 -12.88 9.80
N LEU A 144 5.76 -14.00 10.10
CA LEU A 144 4.32 -14.00 10.41
C LEU A 144 3.98 -13.19 11.67
N MET A 145 4.79 -13.33 12.73
CA MET A 145 4.61 -12.57 13.96
C MET A 145 4.80 -11.06 13.73
N LYS A 146 5.75 -10.67 12.87
CA LYS A 146 5.93 -9.26 12.50
C LYS A 146 4.72 -8.71 11.75
N GLU A 147 4.17 -9.47 10.80
CA GLU A 147 2.95 -9.08 10.09
C GLU A 147 1.75 -8.96 11.03
N MET A 148 1.58 -9.89 11.97
CA MET A 148 0.52 -9.81 12.98
C MET A 148 0.66 -8.56 13.84
N ASN A 149 1.88 -8.28 14.33
CA ASN A 149 2.15 -7.07 15.10
C ASN A 149 1.84 -5.79 14.31
N LEU A 150 2.18 -5.76 13.01
CA LEU A 150 1.87 -4.63 12.15
C LEU A 150 0.36 -4.43 11.98
N LEU A 151 -0.39 -5.50 11.74
CA LEU A 151 -1.85 -5.46 11.64
C LEU A 151 -2.49 -4.97 12.95
N LEU A 152 -2.09 -5.54 14.09
CA LEU A 152 -2.60 -5.13 15.41
C LEU A 152 -2.27 -3.67 15.73
N ALA A 153 -1.05 -3.22 15.42
CA ALA A 153 -0.66 -1.82 15.60
C ALA A 153 -1.50 -0.89 14.69
N SER A 154 -1.80 -1.32 13.47
CA SER A 154 -2.63 -0.55 12.53
C SER A 154 -4.08 -0.47 12.99
N LEU A 155 -4.65 -1.57 13.47
CA LEU A 155 -6.01 -1.60 14.05
C LEU A 155 -6.12 -0.68 15.28
N ARG A 156 -5.15 -0.73 16.21
CA ARG A 156 -5.12 0.15 17.37
C ARG A 156 -5.09 1.64 17.00
N ARG A 157 -4.39 2.00 15.91
CA ARG A 157 -4.39 3.39 15.45
C ARG A 157 -5.75 3.84 14.92
N VAL A 158 -6.50 2.94 14.31
CA VAL A 158 -7.88 3.22 13.88
C VAL A 158 -8.79 3.39 15.09
N GLU A 159 -8.71 2.50 16.08
CA GLU A 159 -9.46 2.59 17.33
C GLU A 159 -9.18 3.87 18.12
N VAL A 160 -7.93 4.29 18.21
CA VAL A 160 -7.53 5.53 18.89
C VAL A 160 -8.06 6.78 18.17
N ARG A 161 -8.21 6.72 16.86
CA ARG A 161 -8.74 7.83 16.04
C ARG A 161 -10.26 7.88 15.97
N ILE A 162 -10.90 6.74 16.14
CA ILE A 162 -12.35 6.59 16.20
C ILE A 162 -12.63 6.29 17.67
N GLU A 163 -13.17 7.29 18.41
CA GLU A 163 -13.63 7.04 19.78
C GLU A 163 -14.49 5.77 19.78
N PRO A 164 -14.43 4.94 20.85
CA PRO A 164 -15.26 3.74 20.97
C PRO A 164 -16.70 4.14 20.69
N GLN A 165 -17.19 3.80 19.53
CA GLN A 165 -18.52 4.19 19.11
C GLN A 165 -19.50 3.41 19.99
N SER A 166 -20.33 4.12 20.71
CA SER A 166 -21.51 3.53 21.34
C SER A 166 -22.37 2.86 20.28
N ILE A 167 -23.18 1.88 20.64
CA ILE A 167 -24.18 1.26 19.74
C ILE A 167 -24.99 2.36 19.03
N THR A 168 -25.30 3.44 19.75
CA THR A 168 -26.02 4.60 19.22
C THR A 168 -25.26 5.30 18.08
N ASP A 169 -23.94 5.46 18.22
CA ASP A 169 -23.12 6.10 17.19
C ASP A 169 -22.91 5.19 15.98
N PHE A 170 -22.82 3.89 16.18
CA PHE A 170 -22.83 2.91 15.10
C PHE A 170 -24.14 2.95 14.32
N LEU A 171 -25.27 3.00 14.99
CA LEU A 171 -26.59 3.12 14.35
C LEU A 171 -26.75 4.43 13.58
N LYS A 172 -26.26 5.55 14.13
CA LYS A 172 -26.24 6.85 13.43
C LYS A 172 -25.36 6.80 12.18
N TRP A 173 -24.19 6.16 12.27
CA TRP A 173 -23.30 5.98 11.13
C TRP A 173 -23.94 5.10 10.06
N LYS A 174 -24.54 3.96 10.45
CA LYS A 174 -25.26 3.04 9.57
C LYS A 174 -26.39 3.75 8.83
N ASN A 175 -27.24 4.52 9.54
CA ASN A 175 -28.33 5.27 8.94
C ASN A 175 -27.83 6.33 7.96
N ARG A 176 -26.78 7.07 8.31
CA ARG A 176 -26.16 8.06 7.43
C ARG A 176 -25.57 7.42 6.17
N LEU A 177 -25.00 6.24 6.27
CA LEU A 177 -24.50 5.49 5.13
C LEU A 177 -25.64 5.00 4.22
N ALA A 178 -26.74 4.54 4.80
CA ALA A 178 -27.94 4.17 4.06
C ALA A 178 -28.53 5.37 3.32
N GLU A 179 -28.65 6.53 3.96
CA GLU A 179 -29.11 7.78 3.33
C GLU A 179 -28.22 8.18 2.15
N TYR A 180 -26.89 8.10 2.33
CA TYR A 180 -25.92 8.41 1.28
C TYR A 180 -26.03 7.46 0.08
N ASN A 181 -26.36 6.20 0.31
CA ASN A 181 -26.55 5.16 -0.71
C ASN A 181 -28.01 5.05 -1.23
N GLY A 182 -28.83 6.08 -1.06
CA GLY A 182 -30.21 6.08 -1.55
C GLY A 182 -31.16 5.12 -0.81
N GLY A 183 -30.89 4.86 0.47
CA GLY A 183 -31.67 3.98 1.34
C GLY A 183 -31.18 2.53 1.41
N ALA A 184 -30.17 2.17 0.61
CA ALA A 184 -29.59 0.83 0.63
C ALA A 184 -28.39 0.73 1.57
N LEU A 185 -28.35 -0.32 2.40
CA LEU A 185 -27.16 -0.66 3.17
C LEU A 185 -26.18 -1.43 2.27
N PRO A 186 -24.85 -1.22 2.41
CA PRO A 186 -23.87 -2.05 1.74
C PRO A 186 -24.06 -3.53 2.08
N GLU A 187 -23.76 -4.40 1.10
CA GLU A 187 -23.84 -5.84 1.27
C GLU A 187 -22.97 -6.28 2.48
N GLY A 188 -23.55 -7.03 3.40
CA GLY A 188 -22.88 -7.52 4.63
C GLY A 188 -23.09 -6.65 5.88
N LEU A 189 -23.84 -5.54 5.81
CA LEU A 189 -24.32 -4.83 6.99
C LEU A 189 -25.69 -5.37 7.41
N ILE A 190 -25.86 -5.58 8.72
CA ILE A 190 -27.11 -6.07 9.31
C ILE A 190 -28.23 -5.04 9.06
N SER A 191 -29.37 -5.48 8.54
CA SER A 191 -30.56 -4.63 8.39
C SER A 191 -31.27 -4.41 9.74
N ALA A 192 -32.11 -3.39 9.84
CA ALA A 192 -32.90 -3.14 11.06
C ALA A 192 -33.84 -4.30 11.43
N GLU A 193 -34.23 -5.11 10.47
CA GLU A 193 -35.03 -6.32 10.69
C GLU A 193 -34.22 -7.46 11.35
N ASP A 194 -32.91 -7.50 11.10
CA ASP A 194 -32.00 -8.48 11.71
C ASP A 194 -31.67 -8.12 13.17
N GLU A 195 -31.82 -6.85 13.58
CA GLU A 195 -31.58 -6.41 14.95
C GLU A 195 -32.60 -6.95 15.96
N SER A 196 -33.76 -7.42 15.50
CA SER A 196 -34.78 -8.08 16.32
C SER A 196 -34.47 -9.57 16.59
N ASN A 197 -33.41 -10.12 16.01
CA ASN A 197 -33.07 -11.53 16.18
C ASN A 197 -32.03 -11.70 17.32
N PRO A 198 -32.41 -12.23 18.49
CA PRO A 198 -31.54 -12.36 19.67
C PRO A 198 -30.37 -13.35 19.47
N HIS A 199 -30.31 -14.05 18.34
CA HIS A 199 -29.25 -15.04 18.04
C HIS A 199 -28.08 -14.48 17.24
N LEU A 200 -28.12 -13.19 16.84
CA LEU A 200 -27.04 -12.52 16.11
C LEU A 200 -26.13 -11.63 16.97
N ILE A 201 -26.34 -11.62 18.28
CA ILE A 201 -25.47 -10.94 19.24
C ILE A 201 -24.55 -11.99 19.88
N VAL A 202 -23.41 -12.24 19.26
CA VAL A 202 -22.28 -12.95 19.82
C VAL A 202 -21.05 -12.09 19.65
#